data_d4e6f70937cdabeaf35fda6cc95e1e1d
#
_entry.id   d4e6f70937cdabeaf35fda6cc95e1e1d
#
_cell.length_a   1.000
_cell.length_b   1.000
_cell.length_c   1.000
_cell.angle_alpha   90.00
_cell.angle_beta   90.00
_cell.angle_gamma   90.00
#
_symmetry.space_group_name_H-M   'P 1'
#
loop_
_entity.id
_entity.type
_entity.pdbx_description
1 polymer ?
#
loop_
_entity_poly.entity_id
_entity_poly.type
_entity_poly.pdbx_seq_one_letter_code
_entity_poly.pdbx_strand_id
1 'polypeptide(L)'
;MFIRRSRHLGSSLFLVASLAAALIAGCTVPSTREVPEETAPAPKLPVSASDGSWELVTSSFVGSGRIPGVPRATLSFRDGRLSAFSGCNRANAAAYHVEGRLEVGALAATRRGCPEPLSTFEARFFKLLRSQPVYRLDGDTLTLLDGEHSARFRRVAAGAMDGASPKP
;
A
#
# COMPACT_ATOMS: atom_id res chain seq x y z
N MET A 1 -48.74 19.43 -7.03
CA MET A 1 -49.16 20.61 -7.83
C MET A 1 -48.40 20.56 -9.13
N PHE A 2 -49.13 20.16 -10.19
CA PHE A 2 -49.04 20.44 -11.64
C PHE A 2 -47.66 20.33 -12.32
N ILE A 3 -47.40 19.29 -13.10
CA ILE A 3 -47.73 18.99 -14.53
C ILE A 3 -47.19 20.07 -15.49
N ARG A 4 -46.29 19.69 -16.43
CA ARG A 4 -46.55 19.81 -17.87
C ARG A 4 -45.61 18.97 -18.71
N ARG A 5 -46.27 18.14 -19.54
CA ARG A 5 -45.75 17.47 -20.76
C ARG A 5 -45.58 18.52 -21.88
N SER A 6 -44.63 18.26 -22.76
CA SER A 6 -44.81 18.66 -24.17
C SER A 6 -44.17 17.63 -25.09
N ARG A 7 -45.02 17.06 -25.89
CA ARG A 7 -44.72 16.24 -27.06
C ARG A 7 -44.62 17.19 -28.26
N HIS A 8 -43.66 16.99 -29.12
CA HIS A 8 -43.81 17.40 -30.51
C HIS A 8 -43.45 16.23 -31.44
N LEU A 9 -44.51 15.76 -32.09
CA LEU A 9 -44.45 15.02 -33.35
C LEU A 9 -44.13 16.01 -34.50
N GLY A 10 -43.25 15.63 -35.40
CA GLY A 10 -43.00 16.29 -36.65
C GLY A 10 -42.60 15.27 -37.71
N SER A 11 -43.61 14.79 -38.41
CA SER A 11 -43.52 13.95 -39.60
C SER A 11 -43.08 14.81 -40.78
N SER A 12 -42.12 14.38 -41.61
CA SER A 12 -42.07 14.77 -43.01
C SER A 12 -41.31 13.74 -43.81
N LEU A 13 -42.06 13.14 -44.64
CA LEU A 13 -41.74 12.24 -45.74
C LEU A 13 -41.16 13.05 -46.91
N PHE A 14 -39.99 12.72 -47.42
CA PHE A 14 -39.59 13.06 -48.79
C PHE A 14 -38.83 11.88 -49.40
N LEU A 15 -39.47 11.37 -50.41
CA LEU A 15 -39.02 10.31 -51.31
C LEU A 15 -38.36 11.05 -52.51
N VAL A 16 -37.09 10.79 -52.77
CA VAL A 16 -36.52 11.00 -54.11
C VAL A 16 -35.50 9.93 -54.39
N ALA A 17 -35.81 9.16 -55.40
CA ALA A 17 -34.92 8.17 -55.99
C ALA A 17 -33.88 8.84 -56.89
N SER A 18 -32.64 8.42 -56.79
CA SER A 18 -31.67 8.57 -57.89
C SER A 18 -30.62 7.47 -57.82
N LEU A 19 -30.67 6.60 -58.80
CA LEU A 19 -29.60 5.63 -59.10
C LEU A 19 -28.35 6.37 -59.55
N ALA A 20 -27.23 6.08 -58.93
CA ALA A 20 -25.90 6.28 -59.52
C ALA A 20 -24.99 5.15 -59.00
N ALA A 21 -24.71 4.19 -59.89
CA ALA A 21 -23.72 3.16 -59.67
C ALA A 21 -22.31 3.80 -59.76
N ALA A 22 -21.57 3.81 -58.64
CA ALA A 22 -20.13 4.05 -58.64
C ALA A 22 -19.45 2.87 -57.95
N LEU A 23 -18.79 2.05 -58.76
CA LEU A 23 -17.88 1.00 -58.31
C LEU A 23 -16.65 1.69 -57.70
N ILE A 24 -16.63 1.79 -56.41
CA ILE A 24 -15.41 2.15 -55.64
C ILE A 24 -14.87 0.86 -55.09
N ALA A 25 -13.77 0.37 -55.67
CA ALA A 25 -12.97 -0.69 -55.08
C ALA A 25 -12.44 -0.18 -53.75
N GLY A 26 -13.15 -0.39 -52.68
CA GLY A 26 -12.73 -0.07 -51.31
C GLY A 26 -11.64 -1.04 -50.91
N CYS A 27 -10.39 -0.55 -50.83
CA CYS A 27 -9.35 -1.22 -50.04
C CYS A 27 -9.86 -1.28 -48.60
N THR A 28 -10.27 -2.46 -48.18
CA THR A 28 -10.50 -2.75 -46.73
C THR A 28 -9.15 -2.73 -46.04
N VAL A 29 -8.84 -1.58 -45.41
CA VAL A 29 -7.76 -1.46 -44.46
C VAL A 29 -8.15 -2.38 -43.28
N PRO A 30 -7.33 -3.41 -42.94
CA PRO A 30 -7.62 -4.19 -41.76
C PRO A 30 -7.60 -3.23 -40.56
N SER A 31 -8.73 -3.12 -39.89
CA SER A 31 -8.84 -2.39 -38.63
C SER A 31 -7.91 -3.09 -37.64
N THR A 32 -6.75 -2.53 -37.45
CA THR A 32 -5.83 -2.97 -36.39
C THR A 32 -6.59 -2.75 -35.08
N ARG A 33 -7.10 -3.82 -34.53
CA ARG A 33 -7.71 -3.84 -33.22
C ARG A 33 -6.59 -3.43 -32.26
N GLU A 34 -6.61 -2.18 -31.82
CA GLU A 34 -5.77 -1.75 -30.70
C GLU A 34 -6.13 -2.65 -29.53
N VAL A 35 -5.27 -3.64 -29.28
CA VAL A 35 -5.28 -4.39 -28.03
C VAL A 35 -4.99 -3.34 -26.96
N PRO A 36 -5.88 -3.15 -25.96
CA PRO A 36 -5.56 -2.28 -24.85
C PRO A 36 -4.21 -2.72 -24.31
N GLU A 37 -3.23 -1.83 -24.31
CA GLU A 37 -1.94 -2.06 -23.69
C GLU A 37 -2.22 -2.31 -22.21
N GLU A 38 -2.24 -3.58 -21.83
CA GLU A 38 -2.34 -3.99 -20.43
C GLU A 38 -1.14 -3.39 -19.73
N THR A 39 -1.39 -2.31 -18.99
CA THR A 39 -0.36 -1.59 -18.24
C THR A 39 0.33 -2.60 -17.34
N ALA A 40 1.56 -2.94 -17.67
CA ALA A 40 2.36 -3.86 -16.89
C ALA A 40 2.40 -3.36 -15.44
N PRO A 41 2.22 -4.25 -14.45
CA PRO A 41 2.25 -3.85 -13.04
C PRO A 41 3.59 -3.18 -12.73
N ALA A 42 3.54 -2.11 -11.93
CA ALA A 42 4.73 -1.34 -11.55
C ALA A 42 5.81 -2.26 -10.96
N PRO A 43 7.09 -2.07 -11.32
CA PRO A 43 8.16 -2.93 -10.83
C PRO A 43 8.27 -2.86 -9.31
N LYS A 44 8.27 -4.02 -8.66
CA LYS A 44 8.48 -4.16 -7.22
C LYS A 44 9.98 -4.08 -6.93
N LEU A 45 10.41 -2.94 -6.41
CA LEU A 45 11.80 -2.75 -5.99
C LEU A 45 11.97 -3.15 -4.51
N PRO A 46 13.06 -3.85 -4.15
CA PRO A 46 13.35 -4.11 -2.76
C PRO A 46 13.55 -2.79 -2.00
N VAL A 47 13.20 -2.77 -0.71
CA VAL A 47 13.30 -1.56 0.14
C VAL A 47 14.75 -1.24 0.57
N SER A 48 15.72 -1.38 -0.32
CA SER A 48 17.15 -1.23 -0.03
C SER A 48 17.53 0.17 0.52
N ALA A 49 16.81 1.23 0.12
CA ALA A 49 17.06 2.58 0.65
C ALA A 49 16.81 2.68 2.17
N SER A 50 15.97 1.81 2.72
CA SER A 50 15.68 1.74 4.14
C SER A 50 16.41 0.62 4.87
N ASP A 51 17.32 -0.09 4.20
CA ASP A 51 18.09 -1.15 4.87
C ASP A 51 18.71 -0.62 6.15
N GLY A 52 18.56 -1.39 7.20
CA GLY A 52 18.97 -1.02 8.54
C GLY A 52 17.93 -1.35 9.60
N SER A 53 18.20 -0.87 10.80
CA SER A 53 17.38 -1.09 11.98
C SER A 53 16.74 0.21 12.43
N TRP A 54 15.47 0.13 12.82
CA TRP A 54 14.62 1.27 13.13
C TRP A 54 13.87 1.05 14.44
N GLU A 55 13.90 2.03 15.32
CA GLU A 55 13.18 2.01 16.60
C GLU A 55 11.99 2.97 16.56
N LEU A 56 10.84 2.55 17.04
CA LEU A 56 9.62 3.37 17.10
C LEU A 56 9.82 4.56 18.05
N VAL A 57 9.55 5.76 17.56
CA VAL A 57 9.62 7.00 18.35
C VAL A 57 8.24 7.45 18.78
N THR A 58 7.30 7.51 17.83
CA THR A 58 5.90 7.91 18.08
C THR A 58 4.96 7.11 17.17
N SER A 59 3.72 6.96 17.61
CA SER A 59 2.64 6.44 16.75
C SER A 59 1.30 7.02 17.19
N SER A 60 0.33 7.01 16.25
CA SER A 60 -1.06 7.35 16.58
C SER A 60 -1.72 6.34 17.53
N PHE A 61 -1.08 5.17 17.76
CA PHE A 61 -1.64 4.12 18.63
C PHE A 61 -1.33 4.33 20.11
N VAL A 62 -0.13 4.87 20.42
CA VAL A 62 0.39 5.03 21.79
C VAL A 62 1.14 6.35 21.99
N GLY A 63 0.86 7.38 21.21
CA GLY A 63 1.48 8.70 21.34
C GLY A 63 3.01 8.64 21.30
N SER A 64 3.68 8.61 22.45
CA SER A 64 5.14 8.58 22.55
C SER A 64 5.84 7.33 21.98
N GLY A 65 5.10 6.37 21.42
CA GLY A 65 5.68 5.11 20.92
C GLY A 65 6.29 4.22 22.02
N ARG A 66 6.00 4.53 23.28
CA ARG A 66 6.55 3.79 24.44
C ARG A 66 5.45 3.30 25.36
N ILE A 67 5.49 2.01 25.66
CA ILE A 67 4.71 1.38 26.71
C ILE A 67 5.65 1.16 27.89
N PRO A 68 5.36 1.67 29.10
CA PRO A 68 6.23 1.51 30.25
C PRO A 68 6.53 0.03 30.53
N GLY A 69 7.79 -0.30 30.79
CA GLY A 69 8.22 -1.67 31.09
C GLY A 69 8.30 -2.62 29.88
N VAL A 70 8.01 -2.11 28.66
CA VAL A 70 8.04 -2.90 27.43
C VAL A 70 9.15 -2.40 26.50
N PRO A 71 9.93 -3.30 25.86
CA PRO A 71 10.87 -2.92 24.82
C PRO A 71 10.16 -2.17 23.70
N ARG A 72 10.83 -1.19 23.10
CA ARG A 72 10.26 -0.45 21.97
C ARG A 72 10.04 -1.36 20.76
N ALA A 73 9.00 -1.06 20.02
CA ALA A 73 8.79 -1.71 18.74
C ALA A 73 9.89 -1.34 17.75
N THR A 74 10.28 -2.29 16.94
CA THR A 74 11.36 -2.12 15.98
C THR A 74 11.00 -2.69 14.62
N LEU A 75 11.62 -2.13 13.58
CA LEU A 75 11.64 -2.68 12.23
C LEU A 75 13.10 -2.89 11.80
N SER A 76 13.34 -3.89 11.01
CA SER A 76 14.61 -4.08 10.31
C SER A 76 14.32 -4.47 8.87
N PHE A 77 14.96 -3.77 7.94
CA PHE A 77 14.93 -4.11 6.53
C PHE A 77 16.31 -4.59 6.11
N ARG A 78 16.36 -5.70 5.38
CA ARG A 78 17.57 -6.26 4.84
C ARG A 78 17.23 -7.15 3.64
N ASP A 79 17.86 -6.91 2.52
CA ASP A 79 17.75 -7.75 1.31
C ASP A 79 16.29 -8.04 0.90
N GLY A 80 15.43 -7.01 0.91
CA GLY A 80 14.02 -7.15 0.54
C GLY A 80 13.17 -7.90 1.58
N ARG A 81 13.67 -8.04 2.81
CA ARG A 81 12.94 -8.65 3.93
C ARG A 81 12.69 -7.65 5.04
N LEU A 82 11.52 -7.74 5.62
CA LEU A 82 11.13 -7.02 6.82
C LEU A 82 11.15 -7.99 8.00
N SER A 83 11.80 -7.59 9.08
CA SER A 83 11.60 -8.13 10.42
C SER A 83 11.00 -7.05 11.30
N ALA A 84 9.96 -7.38 12.03
CA ALA A 84 9.26 -6.46 12.94
C ALA A 84 9.19 -7.08 14.35
N PHE A 85 9.34 -6.25 15.35
CA PHE A 85 9.14 -6.62 16.75
C PHE A 85 8.18 -5.63 17.40
N SER A 86 7.13 -6.12 18.03
CA SER A 86 6.11 -5.28 18.67
C SER A 86 6.40 -4.90 20.12
N GLY A 87 7.45 -5.46 20.69
CA GLY A 87 7.67 -5.47 22.13
C GLY A 87 7.29 -6.82 22.78
N CYS A 88 6.58 -7.68 22.07
CA CYS A 88 6.14 -9.00 22.51
C CYS A 88 6.37 -10.05 21.41
N ASN A 89 5.73 -9.89 20.27
CA ASN A 89 5.85 -10.82 19.16
C ASN A 89 6.77 -10.29 18.05
N ARG A 90 7.38 -11.23 17.34
CA ARG A 90 8.19 -10.97 16.15
C ARG A 90 7.41 -11.37 14.91
N ALA A 91 7.59 -10.61 13.84
CA ALA A 91 7.01 -10.94 12.55
C ALA A 91 8.04 -10.75 11.43
N ASN A 92 7.93 -11.55 10.38
CA ASN A 92 8.79 -11.48 9.21
C ASN A 92 7.95 -11.56 7.93
N ALA A 93 8.39 -10.84 6.90
CA ALA A 93 7.78 -10.85 5.58
C ALA A 93 8.79 -10.47 4.50
N ALA A 94 8.48 -10.74 3.23
CA ALA A 94 9.08 -9.98 2.13
C ALA A 94 8.54 -8.55 2.15
N ALA A 95 9.37 -7.58 1.76
CA ALA A 95 8.97 -6.19 1.71
C ALA A 95 9.49 -5.53 0.43
N TYR A 96 8.62 -4.74 -0.21
CA TYR A 96 8.90 -4.06 -1.47
C TYR A 96 8.45 -2.61 -1.39
N HIS A 97 9.12 -1.77 -2.14
CA HIS A 97 8.72 -0.38 -2.35
C HIS A 97 8.02 -0.27 -3.71
N VAL A 98 6.76 0.09 -3.70
CA VAL A 98 5.93 0.23 -4.91
C VAL A 98 5.19 1.55 -4.84
N GLU A 99 5.46 2.45 -5.78
CA GLU A 99 4.77 3.74 -5.90
C GLU A 99 4.66 4.55 -4.58
N GLY A 100 5.75 4.60 -3.82
CA GLY A 100 5.76 5.33 -2.55
C GLY A 100 5.08 4.62 -1.39
N ARG A 101 4.71 3.35 -1.56
CA ARG A 101 4.13 2.50 -0.52
C ARG A 101 5.06 1.37 -0.13
N LEU A 102 4.93 0.93 1.10
CA LEU A 102 5.56 -0.28 1.61
C LEU A 102 4.60 -1.46 1.40
N GLU A 103 4.82 -2.25 0.37
CA GLU A 103 4.15 -3.54 0.24
C GLU A 103 4.82 -4.58 1.14
N VAL A 104 4.05 -5.16 2.03
CA VAL A 104 4.47 -6.26 2.91
C VAL A 104 3.75 -7.54 2.48
N GLY A 105 4.51 -8.55 2.16
CA GLY A 105 3.99 -9.87 1.82
C GLY A 105 3.29 -10.55 3.01
N ALA A 106 3.09 -11.86 2.92
CA ALA A 106 2.51 -12.62 4.03
C ALA A 106 3.35 -12.44 5.31
N LEU A 107 2.78 -11.71 6.28
CA LEU A 107 3.42 -11.41 7.55
C LEU A 107 3.26 -12.59 8.50
N ALA A 108 4.30 -13.41 8.61
CA ALA A 108 4.36 -14.52 9.56
C ALA A 108 4.79 -13.99 10.93
N ALA A 109 3.97 -14.18 11.95
CA ALA A 109 4.23 -13.69 13.30
C ALA A 109 4.20 -14.81 14.34
N THR A 110 5.03 -14.69 15.40
CA THR A 110 4.88 -15.49 16.60
C THR A 110 3.56 -15.14 17.30
N ARG A 111 3.03 -16.07 18.11
CA ARG A 111 1.72 -15.90 18.78
C ARG A 111 1.87 -16.10 20.29
N ARG A 112 2.69 -15.29 20.92
CA ARG A 112 2.76 -15.24 22.38
C ARG A 112 1.60 -14.40 22.91
N GLY A 113 1.00 -14.80 24.03
CA GLY A 113 0.03 -13.96 24.72
C GLY A 113 0.71 -12.71 25.28
N CYS A 114 0.22 -11.55 24.92
CA CYS A 114 0.72 -10.26 25.37
C CYS A 114 -0.31 -9.59 26.28
N PRO A 115 0.09 -9.03 27.44
CA PRO A 115 -0.83 -8.30 28.31
C PRO A 115 -1.25 -6.98 27.67
N GLU A 116 -2.39 -6.42 28.09
CA GLU A 116 -2.76 -5.05 27.73
C GLU A 116 -1.83 -4.03 28.42
N PRO A 117 -1.54 -2.90 27.77
CA PRO A 117 -2.02 -2.44 26.46
C PRO A 117 -1.21 -2.94 25.26
N LEU A 118 -0.26 -3.83 25.47
CA LEU A 118 0.68 -4.29 24.46
C LEU A 118 0.00 -5.13 23.37
N SER A 119 -1.01 -5.93 23.72
CA SER A 119 -1.79 -6.72 22.76
C SER A 119 -2.54 -5.83 21.77
N THR A 120 -3.18 -4.77 22.26
CA THR A 120 -3.86 -3.78 21.44
C THR A 120 -2.88 -3.02 20.54
N PHE A 121 -1.72 -2.61 21.07
CA PHE A 121 -0.68 -1.97 20.29
C PHE A 121 -0.18 -2.89 19.16
N GLU A 122 0.16 -4.14 19.47
CA GLU A 122 0.64 -5.12 18.50
C GLU A 122 -0.35 -5.34 17.36
N ALA A 123 -1.64 -5.50 17.68
CA ALA A 123 -2.67 -5.68 16.67
C ALA A 123 -2.72 -4.51 15.68
N ARG A 124 -2.63 -3.28 16.17
CA ARG A 124 -2.61 -2.06 15.35
C ARG A 124 -1.31 -1.91 14.56
N PHE A 125 -0.18 -2.21 15.20
CA PHE A 125 1.13 -2.15 14.56
C PHE A 125 1.24 -3.11 13.38
N PHE A 126 0.86 -4.38 13.56
CA PHE A 126 0.86 -5.34 12.46
C PHE A 126 -0.23 -5.08 11.43
N LYS A 127 -1.35 -4.47 11.82
CA LYS A 127 -2.36 -4.00 10.86
C LYS A 127 -1.78 -2.91 9.95
N LEU A 128 -1.10 -1.91 10.52
CA LEU A 128 -0.42 -0.86 9.75
C LEU A 128 0.58 -1.46 8.75
N LEU A 129 1.37 -2.44 9.14
CA LEU A 129 2.33 -3.06 8.22
C LEU A 129 1.64 -3.78 7.04
N ARG A 130 0.45 -4.36 7.25
CA ARG A 130 -0.31 -5.07 6.20
C ARG A 130 -1.11 -4.13 5.29
N SER A 131 -1.36 -2.90 5.69
CA SER A 131 -2.22 -1.97 4.95
C SER A 131 -1.52 -1.28 3.78
N GLN A 132 -0.30 -1.68 3.44
CA GLN A 132 0.51 -1.04 2.40
C GLN A 132 0.67 0.48 2.65
N PRO A 133 1.19 0.87 3.83
CA PRO A 133 1.24 2.27 4.22
C PRO A 133 2.11 3.08 3.27
N VAL A 134 1.79 4.36 3.13
CA VAL A 134 2.69 5.31 2.50
C VAL A 134 4.01 5.30 3.27
N TYR A 135 5.09 5.14 2.55
CA TYR A 135 6.45 5.05 3.07
C TYR A 135 7.20 6.34 2.77
N ARG A 136 7.73 6.96 3.80
CA ARG A 136 8.57 8.16 3.66
C ARG A 136 9.86 7.99 4.45
N LEU A 137 10.98 8.18 3.77
CA LEU A 137 12.31 8.16 4.37
C LEU A 137 12.91 9.57 4.25
N ASP A 138 13.27 10.15 5.38
CA ASP A 138 13.93 11.44 5.47
C ASP A 138 15.13 11.31 6.44
N GLY A 139 16.33 11.19 5.86
CA GLY A 139 17.55 10.91 6.60
C GLY A 139 17.38 9.66 7.49
N ASP A 140 17.50 9.86 8.80
CA ASP A 140 17.37 8.81 9.80
C ASP A 140 15.95 8.66 10.36
N THR A 141 14.96 9.23 9.68
CA THR A 141 13.55 9.13 10.04
C THR A 141 12.78 8.36 9.00
N LEU A 142 12.14 7.27 9.41
CA LEU A 142 11.19 6.50 8.62
C LEU A 142 9.78 6.77 9.14
N THR A 143 8.86 7.14 8.24
CA THR A 143 7.45 7.35 8.57
C THR A 143 6.58 6.43 7.72
N LEU A 144 5.70 5.70 8.39
CA LEU A 144 4.65 4.88 7.77
C LEU A 144 3.30 5.53 8.07
N LEU A 145 2.45 5.67 7.04
CA LEU A 145 1.15 6.35 7.12
C LEU A 145 0.07 5.52 6.42
N ASP A 146 -1.05 5.33 7.09
CA ASP A 146 -2.25 4.69 6.52
C ASP A 146 -3.49 5.42 7.04
N GLY A 147 -4.01 6.35 6.23
CA GLY A 147 -5.12 7.20 6.65
C GLY A 147 -4.81 7.95 7.96
N GLU A 148 -5.56 7.63 9.02
CA GLU A 148 -5.39 8.22 10.35
C GLU A 148 -4.26 7.59 11.16
N HIS A 149 -3.73 6.45 10.71
CA HIS A 149 -2.71 5.71 11.42
C HIS A 149 -1.31 6.08 10.94
N SER A 150 -0.44 6.40 11.89
CA SER A 150 0.95 6.73 11.60
C SER A 150 1.90 6.10 12.62
N ALA A 151 3.10 5.79 12.15
CA ALA A 151 4.20 5.37 12.99
C ALA A 151 5.49 5.99 12.46
N ARG A 152 6.24 6.65 13.35
CA ARG A 152 7.53 7.26 13.06
C ARG A 152 8.63 6.52 13.79
N PHE A 153 9.66 6.19 13.06
CA PHE A 153 10.82 5.45 13.53
C PHE A 153 12.07 6.28 13.34
N ARG A 154 13.07 5.99 14.17
CA ARG A 154 14.43 6.52 14.05
C ARG A 154 15.38 5.37 13.71
N ARG A 155 16.35 5.63 12.86
CA ARG A 155 17.43 4.69 12.57
C ARG A 155 18.24 4.42 13.84
N VAL A 156 18.62 3.17 14.04
CA VAL A 156 19.50 2.75 15.14
C VAL A 156 20.66 1.93 14.58
N ALA A 157 21.79 1.90 15.29
CA ALA A 157 22.93 1.13 14.87
C ALA A 157 22.59 -0.36 14.78
N ALA A 158 23.16 -1.05 13.80
CA ALA A 158 23.06 -2.50 13.70
C ALA A 158 23.63 -3.13 14.99
N GLY A 159 22.89 -4.02 15.64
CA GLY A 159 23.27 -4.62 16.93
C GLY A 159 22.57 -4.02 18.15
N ALA A 160 22.01 -2.81 18.07
CA ALA A 160 21.21 -2.26 19.16
C ALA A 160 19.92 -3.05 19.44
N MET A 161 19.55 -3.95 18.54
CA MET A 161 18.34 -4.78 18.60
C MET A 161 18.56 -6.15 19.24
N ASP A 162 19.80 -6.61 19.33
CA ASP A 162 20.13 -7.93 19.85
C ASP A 162 20.16 -8.00 21.38
N GLY A 163 20.19 -6.84 22.05
CA GLY A 163 20.16 -6.72 23.50
C GLY A 163 18.81 -6.98 24.17
N ALA A 164 17.75 -7.23 23.40
CA ALA A 164 16.40 -7.50 23.93
C ALA A 164 16.04 -8.99 23.96
N SER A 165 17.02 -9.90 23.83
CA SER A 165 16.79 -11.31 24.16
C SER A 165 16.78 -11.45 25.68
N PRO A 166 15.68 -11.86 26.32
CA PRO A 166 15.74 -12.27 27.70
C PRO A 166 16.66 -13.47 27.77
N LYS A 167 17.72 -13.34 28.56
CA LYS A 167 18.57 -14.47 28.98
C LYS A 167 17.66 -15.51 29.70
N PRO A 168 17.79 -16.82 29.42
CA PRO A 168 16.97 -17.85 30.00
C PRO A 168 17.07 -17.90 31.52
#